data_70656d616317ee5b46993aa938bc17da
#
_entry.id   70656d616317ee5b46993aa938bc17da
#
_cell.length_a   1.000
_cell.length_b   1.000
_cell.length_c   1.000
_cell.angle_alpha   90.00
_cell.angle_beta   90.00
_cell.angle_gamma   90.00
#
_symmetry.space_group_name_H-M   'P 1'
#
loop_
_entity.id
_entity.type
_entity.pdbx_description
1 polymer ?
#
loop_
_entity_poly.entity_id
_entity_poly.type
_entity_poly.pdbx_seq_one_letter_code
_entity_poly.pdbx_strand_id
1 'polypeptide(L)'
;MLEFGQPQKTDAPTDLIRDVEETTFMAEVVEASMTTPVIVDFWAPWCGPCKTLGPQLEQAVTAAKGAVKMAKVDVDRNQQIAAQLQIQSIPTVYAFWQGKPVDGFQGAVSANEVAEFVKRTAALGGGAEDDGLAEAVTAAEEMLDNGEAVDAAQTFAAVLGEEPENVAAYGGLIRAHLALG
;
A
#
# COMPACT_ATOMS: atom_id res chain seq x y z
N MET A 1 -40.76 -7.80 -5.09
CA MET A 1 -39.50 -8.50 -4.76
C MET A 1 -38.42 -7.45 -4.69
N LEU A 2 -37.97 -7.12 -3.49
CA LEU A 2 -36.88 -6.15 -3.27
C LEU A 2 -35.61 -6.95 -3.17
N GLU A 3 -34.74 -6.88 -4.20
CA GLU A 3 -33.37 -7.39 -4.12
C GLU A 3 -32.58 -6.46 -3.22
N PHE A 4 -32.27 -6.96 -2.05
CA PHE A 4 -31.30 -6.32 -1.17
C PHE A 4 -29.91 -6.46 -1.80
N GLY A 5 -29.30 -5.31 -2.10
CA GLY A 5 -27.94 -5.22 -2.60
C GLY A 5 -26.97 -6.03 -1.71
N GLN A 6 -26.11 -6.78 -2.37
CA GLN A 6 -25.05 -7.53 -1.73
C GLN A 6 -24.16 -6.54 -0.95
N PRO A 7 -23.75 -6.87 0.29
CA PRO A 7 -22.80 -6.06 1.00
C PRO A 7 -21.48 -6.05 0.22
N GLN A 8 -20.96 -4.85 -0.04
CA GLN A 8 -19.59 -4.68 -0.53
C GLN A 8 -18.67 -5.42 0.44
N LYS A 9 -17.93 -6.42 -0.09
CA LYS A 9 -16.84 -7.05 0.64
C LYS A 9 -15.86 -5.96 1.03
N THR A 10 -15.83 -5.63 2.30
CA THR A 10 -14.68 -4.95 2.90
C THR A 10 -13.49 -5.89 2.71
N ASP A 11 -12.48 -5.44 1.98
CA ASP A 11 -11.24 -6.19 1.76
C ASP A 11 -10.66 -6.57 3.12
N ALA A 12 -10.83 -7.84 3.49
CA ALA A 12 -10.20 -8.40 4.66
C ALA A 12 -8.68 -8.43 4.43
N PRO A 13 -7.84 -8.40 5.48
CA PRO A 13 -6.38 -8.46 5.35
C PRO A 13 -5.87 -9.64 4.50
N THR A 14 -6.66 -10.69 4.34
CA THR A 14 -6.37 -11.87 3.52
C THR A 14 -6.39 -11.59 2.01
N ASP A 15 -7.02 -10.50 1.55
CA ASP A 15 -7.05 -10.13 0.13
C ASP A 15 -5.80 -9.34 -0.31
N LEU A 16 -5.03 -8.80 0.63
CA LEU A 16 -3.82 -8.02 0.35
C LEU A 16 -2.60 -8.90 0.07
N ILE A 17 -2.56 -10.11 0.62
CA ILE A 17 -1.44 -11.04 0.53
C ILE A 17 -1.94 -12.37 0.01
N ARG A 18 -1.43 -12.80 -1.14
CA ARG A 18 -1.86 -14.03 -1.82
C ARG A 18 -0.69 -14.87 -2.28
N ASP A 19 -0.87 -16.20 -2.24
CA ASP A 19 -0.03 -17.11 -2.99
C ASP A 19 -0.46 -17.06 -4.45
N VAL A 20 0.50 -16.85 -5.36
CA VAL A 20 0.27 -16.66 -6.78
C VAL A 20 0.99 -17.73 -7.58
N GLU A 21 0.26 -18.38 -8.48
CA GLU A 21 0.74 -19.41 -9.40
C GLU A 21 0.92 -18.82 -10.80
N GLU A 22 1.59 -19.57 -11.70
CA GLU A 22 1.79 -19.15 -13.09
C GLU A 22 0.49 -18.79 -13.80
N THR A 23 -0.58 -19.55 -13.51
CA THR A 23 -1.90 -19.35 -14.12
C THR A 23 -2.61 -18.09 -13.64
N THR A 24 -2.28 -17.58 -12.46
CA THR A 24 -2.90 -16.39 -11.86
C THR A 24 -2.00 -15.16 -11.86
N PHE A 25 -0.73 -15.32 -12.21
CA PHE A 25 0.26 -14.24 -12.16
C PHE A 25 -0.13 -13.03 -13.02
N MET A 26 -0.66 -13.26 -14.19
CA MET A 26 -1.10 -12.17 -15.08
C MET A 26 -2.17 -11.31 -14.40
N ALA A 27 -3.21 -11.93 -13.84
CA ALA A 27 -4.31 -11.23 -13.19
C ALA A 27 -3.91 -10.63 -11.84
N GLU A 28 -3.22 -11.40 -11.00
CA GLU A 28 -2.94 -11.03 -9.62
C GLU A 28 -1.73 -10.08 -9.46
N VAL A 29 -0.85 -10.03 -10.45
CA VAL A 29 0.34 -9.17 -10.43
C VAL A 29 0.30 -8.13 -11.54
N VAL A 30 0.27 -8.54 -12.79
CA VAL A 30 0.40 -7.62 -13.93
C VAL A 30 -0.81 -6.70 -14.04
N GLU A 31 -2.01 -7.27 -14.13
CA GLU A 31 -3.25 -6.49 -14.22
C GLU A 31 -3.56 -5.72 -12.92
N ALA A 32 -3.37 -6.38 -11.76
CA ALA A 32 -3.58 -5.74 -10.46
C ALA A 32 -2.70 -4.52 -10.27
N SER A 33 -1.46 -4.56 -10.77
CA SER A 33 -0.50 -3.45 -10.67
C SER A 33 -0.85 -2.24 -11.55
N MET A 34 -1.85 -2.33 -12.40
CA MET A 34 -2.35 -1.18 -13.17
C MET A 34 -3.02 -0.14 -12.27
N THR A 35 -3.57 -0.56 -11.14
CA THR A 35 -4.30 0.31 -10.20
C THR A 35 -3.67 0.39 -8.80
N THR A 36 -3.05 -0.70 -8.33
CA THR A 36 -2.43 -0.78 -7.00
C THR A 36 -1.06 -1.42 -7.15
N PRO A 37 0.02 -0.84 -6.64
CA PRO A 37 1.35 -1.47 -6.68
C PRO A 37 1.34 -2.84 -6.04
N VAL A 38 2.06 -3.80 -6.63
CA VAL A 38 2.15 -5.18 -6.15
C VAL A 38 3.59 -5.54 -5.84
N ILE A 39 3.85 -5.96 -4.62
CA ILE A 39 5.14 -6.54 -4.21
C ILE A 39 5.10 -8.03 -4.47
N VAL A 40 6.08 -8.55 -5.19
CA VAL A 40 6.21 -9.97 -5.51
C VAL A 40 7.39 -10.55 -4.75
N ASP A 41 7.13 -11.50 -3.86
CA ASP A 41 8.12 -12.23 -3.09
C ASP A 41 8.38 -13.60 -3.73
N PHE A 42 9.58 -13.76 -4.31
CA PHE A 42 10.04 -15.04 -4.84
C PHE A 42 10.77 -15.82 -3.76
N TRP A 43 10.19 -16.92 -3.36
CA TRP A 43 10.61 -17.74 -2.23
C TRP A 43 10.58 -19.25 -2.54
N ALA A 44 11.10 -20.06 -1.63
CA ALA A 44 10.93 -21.50 -1.64
C ALA A 44 10.89 -22.06 -0.21
N PRO A 45 10.26 -23.25 0.02
CA PRO A 45 10.15 -23.85 1.35
C PRO A 45 11.48 -24.14 2.04
N TRP A 46 12.52 -24.41 1.28
CA TRP A 46 13.88 -24.72 1.77
C TRP A 46 14.75 -23.47 2.03
N CYS A 47 14.26 -22.30 1.67
CA CYS A 47 15.02 -21.05 1.78
C CYS A 47 14.95 -20.49 3.20
N GLY A 48 16.06 -20.57 3.94
CA GLY A 48 16.15 -20.05 5.31
C GLY A 48 15.88 -18.55 5.42
N PRO A 49 16.57 -17.68 4.64
CA PRO A 49 16.37 -16.24 4.66
C PRO A 49 14.94 -15.81 4.27
N CYS A 50 14.28 -16.57 3.38
CA CYS A 50 12.89 -16.31 2.99
C CYS A 50 11.91 -16.42 4.17
N LYS A 51 12.19 -17.32 5.11
CA LYS A 51 11.37 -17.53 6.31
C LYS A 51 11.40 -16.34 7.27
N THR A 52 12.45 -15.54 7.22
CA THR A 52 12.59 -14.31 7.99
C THR A 52 12.01 -13.11 7.23
N LEU A 53 12.33 -13.00 5.95
CA LEU A 53 11.92 -11.88 5.09
C LEU A 53 10.41 -11.88 4.83
N GLY A 54 9.81 -13.04 4.56
CA GLY A 54 8.38 -13.17 4.26
C GLY A 54 7.48 -12.51 5.30
N PRO A 55 7.59 -12.89 6.59
CA PRO A 55 6.81 -12.25 7.66
C PRO A 55 7.04 -10.74 7.79
N GLN A 56 8.26 -10.25 7.56
CA GLN A 56 8.57 -8.82 7.60
C GLN A 56 7.89 -8.06 6.47
N LEU A 57 7.87 -8.61 5.25
CA LEU A 57 7.13 -8.06 4.11
C LEU A 57 5.62 -8.06 4.38
N GLU A 58 5.08 -9.17 4.85
CA GLU A 58 3.65 -9.30 5.15
C GLU A 58 3.20 -8.27 6.20
N GLN A 59 4.00 -8.06 7.23
CA GLN A 59 3.73 -7.05 8.26
C GLN A 59 3.75 -5.63 7.69
N ALA A 60 4.74 -5.30 6.87
CA ALA A 60 4.87 -3.97 6.27
C ALA A 60 3.74 -3.70 5.25
N VAL A 61 3.37 -4.69 4.44
CA VAL A 61 2.25 -4.59 3.49
C VAL A 61 0.92 -4.41 4.23
N THR A 62 0.71 -5.15 5.30
CA THR A 62 -0.50 -5.00 6.15
C THR A 62 -0.55 -3.61 6.77
N ALA A 63 0.57 -3.09 7.24
CA ALA A 63 0.66 -1.74 7.81
C ALA A 63 0.37 -0.64 6.77
N ALA A 64 0.58 -0.89 5.48
CA ALA A 64 0.26 0.03 4.39
C ALA A 64 -1.24 0.10 4.05
N LYS A 65 -2.10 -0.64 4.72
CA LYS A 65 -3.57 -0.53 4.70
C LYS A 65 -4.21 -0.54 3.31
N GLY A 66 -3.69 -1.35 2.39
CA GLY A 66 -4.23 -1.46 1.03
C GLY A 66 -3.52 -0.60 -0.03
N ALA A 67 -2.56 0.23 0.36
CA ALA A 67 -1.76 1.02 -0.58
C ALA A 67 -0.85 0.15 -1.48
N VAL A 68 -0.54 -1.07 -1.04
CA VAL A 68 0.16 -2.10 -1.81
C VAL A 68 -0.50 -3.46 -1.60
N LYS A 69 -0.33 -4.34 -2.58
CA LYS A 69 -0.65 -5.78 -2.47
C LYS A 69 0.63 -6.60 -2.48
N MET A 70 0.56 -7.83 -2.00
CA MET A 70 1.68 -8.76 -2.00
C MET A 70 1.29 -10.08 -2.67
N ALA A 71 2.12 -10.51 -3.61
CA ALA A 71 2.04 -11.82 -4.25
C ALA A 71 3.24 -12.66 -3.81
N LYS A 72 2.98 -13.86 -3.30
CA LYS A 72 4.01 -14.82 -2.92
C LYS A 72 4.12 -15.87 -4.02
N VAL A 73 5.31 -16.01 -4.61
CA VAL A 73 5.57 -16.93 -5.72
C VAL A 73 6.62 -17.95 -5.30
N ASP A 74 6.20 -19.19 -5.13
CA ASP A 74 7.10 -20.32 -4.89
C ASP A 74 7.83 -20.68 -6.19
N VAL A 75 9.16 -20.47 -6.22
CA VAL A 75 9.97 -20.70 -7.44
C VAL A 75 10.08 -22.15 -7.85
N ASP A 76 9.92 -23.09 -6.93
CA ASP A 76 9.95 -24.52 -7.24
C ASP A 76 8.69 -24.95 -8.01
N ARG A 77 7.56 -24.32 -7.71
CA ARG A 77 6.27 -24.58 -8.37
C ARG A 77 6.03 -23.72 -9.60
N ASN A 78 6.70 -22.58 -9.71
CA ASN A 78 6.48 -21.56 -10.74
C ASN A 78 7.77 -21.23 -11.49
N GLN A 79 8.41 -22.26 -12.03
CA GLN A 79 9.73 -22.16 -12.66
C GLN A 79 9.75 -21.31 -13.93
N GLN A 80 8.66 -21.26 -14.68
CA GLN A 80 8.58 -20.45 -15.91
C GLN A 80 8.59 -18.95 -15.59
N ILE A 81 7.83 -18.52 -14.59
CA ILE A 81 7.84 -17.12 -14.15
C ILE A 81 9.21 -16.73 -13.61
N ALA A 82 9.80 -17.59 -12.78
CA ALA A 82 11.13 -17.38 -12.25
C ALA A 82 12.18 -17.22 -13.37
N ALA A 83 12.08 -18.05 -14.42
CA ALA A 83 12.96 -17.94 -15.59
C ALA A 83 12.72 -16.69 -16.41
N GLN A 84 11.47 -16.32 -16.66
CA GLN A 84 11.10 -15.11 -17.42
C GLN A 84 11.57 -13.82 -16.72
N LEU A 85 11.48 -13.77 -15.41
CA LEU A 85 11.92 -12.64 -14.59
C LEU A 85 13.39 -12.74 -14.18
N GLN A 86 14.10 -13.75 -14.69
CA GLN A 86 15.53 -13.98 -14.46
C GLN A 86 15.89 -14.08 -12.96
N ILE A 87 15.06 -14.79 -12.20
CA ILE A 87 15.32 -15.05 -10.78
C ILE A 87 16.43 -16.08 -10.67
N GLN A 88 17.61 -15.62 -10.26
CA GLN A 88 18.81 -16.46 -10.11
C GLN A 88 19.08 -16.86 -8.67
N SER A 89 18.57 -16.11 -7.74
CA SER A 89 18.72 -16.35 -6.30
C SER A 89 17.44 -15.96 -5.56
N ILE A 90 17.22 -16.57 -4.39
CA ILE A 90 16.12 -16.24 -3.49
C ILE A 90 16.65 -15.94 -2.08
N PRO A 91 16.00 -15.05 -1.33
CA PRO A 91 14.82 -14.29 -1.73
C PRO A 91 15.15 -13.23 -2.79
N THR A 92 14.22 -13.02 -3.71
CA THR A 92 14.20 -11.88 -4.63
C THR A 92 12.81 -11.24 -4.53
N VAL A 93 12.77 -9.94 -4.40
CA VAL A 93 11.53 -9.18 -4.26
C VAL A 93 11.48 -8.12 -5.34
N TYR A 94 10.37 -8.05 -6.07
CA TYR A 94 10.09 -7.01 -7.06
C TYR A 94 8.87 -6.20 -6.67
N ALA A 95 8.90 -4.90 -7.02
CA ALA A 95 7.74 -4.04 -7.04
C ALA A 95 7.22 -3.91 -8.46
N PHE A 96 5.96 -4.27 -8.68
CA PHE A 96 5.26 -4.12 -9.95
C PHE A 96 4.35 -2.90 -9.91
N TRP A 97 4.47 -2.07 -10.93
CA TRP A 97 3.60 -0.91 -11.14
C TRP A 97 3.32 -0.74 -12.63
N GLN A 98 2.05 -0.53 -12.97
CA GLN A 98 1.60 -0.40 -14.35
C GLN A 98 2.07 -1.54 -15.28
N GLY A 99 1.95 -2.76 -14.80
CA GLY A 99 2.18 -3.99 -15.55
C GLY A 99 3.64 -4.43 -15.67
N LYS A 100 4.57 -3.76 -15.02
CA LYS A 100 6.01 -4.07 -15.13
C LYS A 100 6.75 -3.94 -13.79
N PRO A 101 7.88 -4.65 -13.61
CA PRO A 101 8.74 -4.44 -12.45
C PRO A 101 9.42 -3.06 -12.55
N VAL A 102 9.38 -2.28 -11.49
CA VAL A 102 9.94 -0.91 -11.42
C VAL A 102 11.01 -0.75 -10.35
N ASP A 103 11.03 -1.64 -9.35
CA ASP A 103 12.00 -1.65 -8.25
C ASP A 103 12.17 -3.08 -7.75
N GLY A 104 13.19 -3.35 -6.96
CA GLY A 104 13.41 -4.67 -6.36
C GLY A 104 14.71 -4.76 -5.59
N PHE A 105 14.87 -5.87 -4.87
CA PHE A 105 16.11 -6.23 -4.19
C PHE A 105 16.28 -7.74 -4.15
N GLN A 106 17.50 -8.19 -3.88
CA GLN A 106 17.86 -9.60 -3.74
C GLN A 106 18.51 -9.83 -2.39
N GLY A 107 18.25 -11.00 -1.81
CA GLY A 107 18.83 -11.43 -0.55
C GLY A 107 18.10 -10.86 0.68
N ALA A 108 18.58 -11.25 1.85
CA ALA A 108 18.06 -10.77 3.12
C ALA A 108 18.45 -9.31 3.33
N VAL A 109 17.46 -8.51 3.70
CA VAL A 109 17.62 -7.10 4.07
C VAL A 109 17.09 -6.86 5.48
N SER A 110 17.42 -5.74 6.09
CA SER A 110 16.92 -5.37 7.41
C SER A 110 15.43 -5.04 7.40
N ALA A 111 14.79 -5.10 8.56
CA ALA A 111 13.39 -4.71 8.71
C ALA A 111 13.14 -3.25 8.29
N ASN A 112 14.10 -2.35 8.53
CA ASN A 112 14.02 -0.96 8.08
C ASN A 112 14.05 -0.84 6.56
N GLU A 113 14.91 -1.60 5.90
CA GLU A 113 14.99 -1.62 4.43
C GLU A 113 13.70 -2.18 3.81
N VAL A 114 13.10 -3.21 4.43
CA VAL A 114 11.78 -3.73 4.03
C VAL A 114 10.72 -2.64 4.17
N ALA A 115 10.64 -1.96 5.30
CA ALA A 115 9.67 -0.89 5.54
C ALA A 115 9.83 0.26 4.53
N GLU A 116 11.05 0.69 4.26
CA GLU A 116 11.33 1.72 3.26
C GLU A 116 10.98 1.28 1.83
N PHE A 117 11.24 0.03 1.49
CA PHE A 117 10.85 -0.54 0.20
C PHE A 117 9.33 -0.55 0.01
N VAL A 118 8.59 -1.01 1.02
CA VAL A 118 7.12 -1.03 0.98
C VAL A 118 6.55 0.39 0.90
N LYS A 119 7.07 1.32 1.69
CA LYS A 119 6.68 2.73 1.67
C LYS A 119 6.91 3.37 0.29
N ARG A 120 8.08 3.15 -0.28
CA ARG A 120 8.45 3.65 -1.61
C ARG A 120 7.55 3.05 -2.70
N THR A 121 7.21 1.78 -2.57
CA THR A 121 6.28 1.09 -3.49
C THR A 121 4.85 1.64 -3.35
N ALA A 122 4.37 1.84 -2.13
CA ALA A 122 3.06 2.44 -1.85
C ALA A 122 2.90 3.82 -2.49
N ALA A 123 3.96 4.63 -2.45
CA ALA A 123 3.98 5.97 -3.06
C ALA A 123 3.75 5.96 -4.58
N LEU A 124 4.08 4.87 -5.28
CA LEU A 124 3.84 4.74 -6.72
C LEU A 124 2.36 4.86 -7.08
N GLY A 125 1.48 4.34 -6.23
CA GLY A 125 0.02 4.40 -6.39
C GLY A 125 -0.64 5.62 -5.71
N GLY A 126 0.13 6.57 -5.18
CA GLY A 126 -0.38 7.73 -4.44
C GLY A 126 -0.66 7.43 -2.95
N GLY A 127 -0.45 6.19 -2.49
CA GLY A 127 -0.81 5.78 -1.14
C GLY A 127 -0.01 6.44 0.00
N ALA A 128 1.15 7.03 -0.30
CA ALA A 128 1.93 7.77 0.69
C ALA A 128 1.49 9.24 0.82
N GLU A 129 0.87 9.78 -0.22
CA GLU A 129 0.29 11.14 -0.20
C GLU A 129 -1.04 11.14 0.54
N ASP A 130 -1.87 10.11 0.36
CA ASP A 130 -3.15 9.94 1.07
C ASP A 130 -2.95 9.78 2.59
N ASP A 131 -1.96 9.00 3.04
CA ASP A 131 -1.69 8.85 4.48
C ASP A 131 -1.23 10.17 5.13
N GLY A 132 -0.37 10.94 4.46
CA GLY A 132 0.10 12.23 4.97
C GLY A 132 -1.01 13.28 5.04
N LEU A 133 -1.90 13.31 4.06
CA LEU A 133 -3.04 14.22 4.04
C LEU A 133 -4.13 13.82 5.05
N ALA A 134 -4.37 12.53 5.22
CA ALA A 134 -5.29 12.01 6.23
C ALA A 134 -4.77 12.29 7.65
N GLU A 135 -3.47 12.14 7.91
CA GLU A 135 -2.84 12.53 9.17
C GLU A 135 -2.94 14.04 9.40
N ALA A 136 -2.72 14.86 8.37
CA ALA A 136 -2.84 16.31 8.46
C ALA A 136 -4.28 16.75 8.79
N VAL A 137 -5.29 16.11 8.19
CA VAL A 137 -6.70 16.33 8.53
C VAL A 137 -6.97 15.98 9.99
N THR A 138 -6.49 14.82 10.45
CA THR A 138 -6.67 14.38 11.85
C THR A 138 -5.99 15.36 12.83
N ALA A 139 -4.77 15.78 12.55
CA ALA A 139 -4.06 16.77 13.35
C ALA A 139 -4.79 18.12 13.41
N ALA A 140 -5.34 18.56 12.27
CA ALA A 140 -6.12 19.79 12.20
C ALA A 140 -7.44 19.70 12.98
N GLU A 141 -8.10 18.55 13.01
CA GLU A 141 -9.27 18.31 13.88
C GLU A 141 -8.90 18.41 15.37
N GLU A 142 -7.78 17.81 15.77
CA GLU A 142 -7.29 17.91 17.15
C GLU A 142 -6.93 19.37 17.53
N MET A 143 -6.31 20.13 16.64
CA MET A 143 -6.04 21.55 16.83
C MET A 143 -7.35 22.33 17.04
N LEU A 144 -8.37 22.02 16.25
CA LEU A 144 -9.67 22.69 16.36
C LEU A 144 -10.36 22.37 17.69
N ASP A 145 -10.30 21.13 18.14
CA ASP A 145 -10.84 20.70 19.44
C ASP A 145 -10.10 21.36 20.62
N ASN A 146 -8.81 21.63 20.47
CA ASN A 146 -8.00 22.36 21.45
C ASN A 146 -8.18 23.88 21.42
N GLY A 147 -8.98 24.40 20.49
CA GLY A 147 -9.23 25.84 20.32
C GLY A 147 -8.19 26.58 19.47
N GLU A 148 -7.30 25.84 18.81
CA GLU A 148 -6.25 26.38 17.92
C GLU A 148 -6.80 26.57 16.49
N ALA A 149 -7.87 27.37 16.38
CA ALA A 149 -8.65 27.50 15.15
C ALA A 149 -7.86 28.11 13.98
N VAL A 150 -6.87 28.97 14.25
CA VAL A 150 -6.01 29.57 13.21
C VAL A 150 -5.11 28.50 12.58
N ASP A 151 -4.44 27.71 13.40
CA ASP A 151 -3.52 26.68 12.93
C ASP A 151 -4.26 25.53 12.23
N ALA A 152 -5.43 25.17 12.77
CA ALA A 152 -6.34 24.21 12.13
C ALA A 152 -6.77 24.69 10.73
N ALA A 153 -7.18 25.95 10.59
CA ALA A 153 -7.58 26.53 9.31
C ALA A 153 -6.45 26.50 8.28
N GLN A 154 -5.22 26.80 8.69
CA GLN A 154 -4.04 26.75 7.81
C GLN A 154 -3.75 25.32 7.35
N THR A 155 -3.85 24.35 8.25
CA THR A 155 -3.61 22.92 7.94
C THR A 155 -4.67 22.37 6.99
N PHE A 156 -5.96 22.65 7.23
CA PHE A 156 -7.03 22.27 6.30
C PHE A 156 -6.88 22.92 4.93
N ALA A 157 -6.47 24.19 4.88
CA ALA A 157 -6.22 24.89 3.61
C ALA A 157 -5.06 24.28 2.84
N ALA A 158 -4.00 23.85 3.52
CA ALA A 158 -2.87 23.15 2.91
C ALA A 158 -3.31 21.81 2.31
N VAL A 159 -4.11 21.04 3.03
CA VAL A 159 -4.70 19.78 2.51
C VAL A 159 -5.53 20.02 1.25
N LEU A 160 -6.36 21.06 1.23
CA LEU A 160 -7.16 21.43 0.06
C LEU A 160 -6.33 21.96 -1.11
N GLY A 161 -5.12 22.41 -0.86
CA GLY A 161 -4.15 22.76 -1.90
C GLY A 161 -3.64 21.54 -2.67
N GLU A 162 -3.50 20.42 -1.99
CA GLU A 162 -3.07 19.14 -2.56
C GLU A 162 -4.27 18.33 -3.10
N GLU A 163 -5.37 18.26 -2.32
CA GLU A 163 -6.61 17.59 -2.67
C GLU A 163 -7.81 18.55 -2.63
N PRO A 164 -8.13 19.25 -3.73
CA PRO A 164 -9.23 20.20 -3.76
C PRO A 164 -10.62 19.62 -3.47
N GLU A 165 -10.79 18.30 -3.61
CA GLU A 165 -12.06 17.61 -3.38
C GLU A 165 -12.15 16.92 -2.00
N ASN A 166 -11.20 17.15 -1.10
CA ASN A 166 -11.20 16.55 0.23
C ASN A 166 -12.32 17.11 1.11
N VAL A 167 -13.40 16.34 1.23
CA VAL A 167 -14.63 16.75 1.96
C VAL A 167 -14.37 16.98 3.44
N ALA A 168 -13.49 16.18 4.07
CA ALA A 168 -13.15 16.32 5.48
C ALA A 168 -12.40 17.64 5.74
N ALA A 169 -11.43 17.97 4.88
CA ALA A 169 -10.70 19.24 4.98
C ALA A 169 -11.59 20.45 4.74
N TYR A 170 -12.56 20.37 3.81
CA TYR A 170 -13.55 21.42 3.60
C TYR A 170 -14.43 21.65 4.84
N GLY A 171 -14.96 20.57 5.40
CA GLY A 171 -15.78 20.64 6.61
C GLY A 171 -15.00 21.20 7.80
N GLY A 172 -13.75 20.79 7.96
CA GLY A 172 -12.83 21.28 8.98
C GLY A 172 -12.53 22.76 8.83
N LEU A 173 -12.20 23.20 7.61
CA LEU A 173 -11.92 24.62 7.32
C LEU A 173 -13.12 25.54 7.64
N ILE A 174 -14.32 25.13 7.29
CA ILE A 174 -15.55 25.87 7.61
C ILE A 174 -15.71 25.99 9.13
N ARG A 175 -15.54 24.90 9.88
CA ARG A 175 -15.64 24.91 11.35
C ARG A 175 -14.56 25.78 11.99
N ALA A 176 -13.33 25.74 11.48
CA ALA A 176 -12.25 26.60 11.93
C ALA A 176 -12.56 28.10 11.73
N HIS A 177 -13.10 28.48 10.57
CA HIS A 177 -13.52 29.85 10.31
C HIS A 177 -14.67 30.30 11.20
N LEU A 178 -15.65 29.44 11.47
CA LEU A 178 -16.77 29.74 12.39
C LEU A 178 -16.29 29.93 13.84
N ALA A 179 -15.21 29.24 14.24
CA ALA A 179 -14.61 29.39 15.57
C ALA A 179 -13.82 30.70 15.70
N LEU A 180 -13.40 31.30 14.60
CA LEU A 180 -12.66 32.57 14.58
C LEU A 180 -13.59 33.82 14.53
N GLY A 181 -14.91 33.64 14.30
CA GLY A 181 -15.90 34.72 14.24
C GLY A 181 -16.02 35.29 12.85
#